data_e58613a508773a35cb94b63e09010f9f
#
_entry.id   e58613a508773a35cb94b63e09010f9f
#
_cell.length_a   1.000
_cell.length_b   1.000
_cell.length_c   1.000
_cell.angle_alpha   90.00
_cell.angle_beta   90.00
_cell.angle_gamma   90.00
#
_symmetry.space_group_name_H-M   'P 1'
#
loop_
_entity.id
_entity.type
_entity.pdbx_description
1 polymer ?
#
loop_
_entity_poly.entity_id
_entity_poly.type
_entity_poly.pdbx_seq_one_letter_code
_entity_poly.pdbx_strand_id
1 'polypeptide(L)'
;DTLPIPRWALKVTSVVGSIGVALGAFGAHALKDELLTNGNTDVWKTAVFYHLIHSILLAMLSLSSDKFNKLAYVFILSGVILFSGSLYLLCFLDLVWLGPITPIGGLFLILGWLALSRKFI
;
A
#
# COMPACT_ATOMS: atom_id res chain seq x y z
N ASP A 1 7.01 -28.86 13.99
CA ASP A 1 7.72 -28.19 13.10
C ASP A 1 7.03 -27.03 12.40
N THR A 2 7.73 -26.00 12.11
CA THR A 2 7.14 -24.76 11.62
C THR A 2 7.08 -24.77 10.11
N LEU A 3 5.97 -24.26 9.58
CA LEU A 3 5.85 -24.02 8.15
C LEU A 3 6.80 -22.90 7.74
N PRO A 4 7.39 -22.97 6.53
CA PRO A 4 8.28 -21.93 6.08
C PRO A 4 7.55 -20.61 5.93
N ILE A 5 8.10 -19.58 6.57
CA ILE A 5 7.60 -18.22 6.43
C ILE A 5 8.45 -17.51 5.39
N PRO A 6 7.83 -16.83 4.41
CA PRO A 6 8.60 -16.11 3.39
C PRO A 6 9.27 -14.89 4.00
N ARG A 7 10.53 -15.03 4.40
CA ARG A 7 11.26 -13.96 5.06
C ARG A 7 11.36 -12.69 4.24
N TRP A 8 11.49 -12.84 2.91
CA TRP A 8 11.53 -11.69 2.05
C TRP A 8 10.23 -10.88 2.13
N ALA A 9 9.09 -11.56 2.22
CA ALA A 9 7.79 -10.89 2.32
C ALA A 9 7.66 -10.15 3.65
N LEU A 10 8.13 -10.76 4.75
CA LEU A 10 8.14 -10.08 6.03
C LEU A 10 9.01 -8.82 6.01
N LYS A 11 10.19 -8.90 5.41
CA LYS A 11 11.09 -7.75 5.31
C LYS A 11 10.47 -6.63 4.48
N VAL A 12 9.91 -6.97 3.32
CA VAL A 12 9.24 -5.99 2.47
C VAL A 12 8.06 -5.35 3.21
N THR A 13 7.25 -6.18 3.87
CA THR A 13 6.10 -5.68 4.63
C THR A 13 6.53 -4.72 5.73
N SER A 14 7.60 -5.05 6.45
CA SER A 14 8.12 -4.19 7.53
C SER A 14 8.52 -2.83 7.00
N VAL A 15 9.19 -2.79 5.85
CA VAL A 15 9.59 -1.53 5.21
C VAL A 15 8.38 -0.75 4.74
N VAL A 16 7.45 -1.42 4.06
CA VAL A 16 6.24 -0.77 3.53
C VAL A 16 5.41 -0.16 4.67
N GLY A 17 5.20 -0.91 5.74
CA GLY A 17 4.45 -0.42 6.89
C GLY A 17 5.14 0.74 7.59
N SER A 18 6.47 0.66 7.76
CA SER A 18 7.25 1.74 8.36
C SER A 18 7.15 3.03 7.56
N ILE A 19 7.24 2.92 6.23
CA ILE A 19 7.11 4.08 5.34
C ILE A 19 5.70 4.67 5.48
N GLY A 20 4.68 3.83 5.57
CA GLY A 20 3.31 4.31 5.72
C GLY A 20 3.11 5.13 6.99
N VAL A 21 3.65 4.68 8.10
CA VAL A 21 3.60 5.42 9.37
C VAL A 21 4.36 6.74 9.24
N ALA A 22 5.55 6.70 8.66
CA ALA A 22 6.35 7.92 8.48
C ALA A 22 5.64 8.95 7.62
N LEU A 23 5.04 8.53 6.50
CA LEU A 23 4.33 9.45 5.61
C LEU A 23 3.06 9.98 6.25
N GLY A 24 2.38 9.18 7.06
CA GLY A 24 1.25 9.67 7.85
C GLY A 24 1.66 10.76 8.84
N ALA A 25 2.77 10.54 9.55
CA ALA A 25 3.30 11.52 10.48
C ALA A 25 3.77 12.79 9.78
N PHE A 26 4.49 12.67 8.67
CA PHE A 26 4.93 13.84 7.90
C PHE A 26 3.75 14.67 7.39
N GLY A 27 2.68 14.02 6.92
CA GLY A 27 1.50 14.72 6.44
C GLY A 27 0.79 15.50 7.54
N ALA A 28 0.81 14.97 8.77
CA ALA A 28 0.16 15.62 9.90
C ALA A 28 1.01 16.75 10.51
N HIS A 29 2.32 16.78 10.26
CA HIS A 29 3.25 17.72 10.89
C HIS A 29 4.05 18.52 9.87
N ALA A 30 5.12 17.95 9.33
CA ALA A 30 6.07 18.67 8.49
C ALA A 30 5.45 19.19 7.19
N LEU A 31 4.55 18.44 6.58
CA LEU A 31 3.93 18.78 5.30
C LEU A 31 2.54 19.39 5.44
N LYS A 32 2.07 19.58 6.67
CA LYS A 32 0.69 19.99 6.93
C LYS A 32 0.32 21.28 6.19
N ASP A 33 1.13 22.31 6.33
CA ASP A 33 0.83 23.62 5.75
C ASP A 33 0.88 23.58 4.22
N GLU A 34 1.86 22.89 3.67
CA GLU A 34 1.99 22.76 2.22
C GLU A 34 0.82 22.01 1.62
N LEU A 35 0.38 20.93 2.25
CA LEU A 35 -0.79 20.17 1.79
C LEU A 35 -2.07 21.00 1.87
N LEU A 36 -2.22 21.79 2.92
CA LEU A 36 -3.36 22.70 3.04
C LEU A 36 -3.35 23.74 1.93
N THR A 37 -2.18 24.33 1.70
CA THR A 37 -2.02 25.40 0.69
C THR A 37 -2.34 24.90 -0.71
N ASN A 38 -1.89 23.71 -1.07
CA ASN A 38 -2.12 23.20 -2.43
C ASN A 38 -3.40 22.37 -2.56
N GLY A 39 -4.19 22.26 -1.48
CA GLY A 39 -5.48 21.58 -1.51
C GLY A 39 -5.41 20.06 -1.56
N ASN A 40 -4.28 19.46 -1.17
CA ASN A 40 -4.06 18.01 -1.31
C ASN A 40 -4.11 17.24 0.02
N THR A 41 -4.62 17.85 1.09
CA THR A 41 -4.69 17.20 2.40
C THR A 41 -5.48 15.88 2.33
N ASP A 42 -6.64 15.88 1.66
CA ASP A 42 -7.47 14.69 1.57
C ASP A 42 -6.84 13.61 0.68
N VAL A 43 -6.16 14.02 -0.38
CA VAL A 43 -5.44 13.09 -1.26
C VAL A 43 -4.34 12.37 -0.47
N TRP A 44 -3.58 13.11 0.32
CA TRP A 44 -2.53 12.53 1.16
C TRP A 44 -3.11 11.55 2.18
N LYS A 45 -4.20 11.94 2.86
CA LYS A 45 -4.86 11.07 3.83
C LYS A 45 -5.38 9.79 3.19
N THR A 46 -5.95 9.87 2.01
CA THR A 46 -6.40 8.68 1.27
C THR A 46 -5.23 7.77 0.97
N ALA A 47 -4.12 8.33 0.50
CA ALA A 47 -2.92 7.55 0.20
C ALA A 47 -2.42 6.81 1.45
N VAL A 48 -2.32 7.50 2.58
CA VAL A 48 -1.84 6.91 3.84
C VAL A 48 -2.80 5.84 4.33
N PHE A 49 -4.09 6.08 4.27
CA PHE A 49 -5.11 5.14 4.73
C PHE A 49 -5.02 3.81 3.98
N TYR A 50 -5.01 3.87 2.65
CA TYR A 50 -4.88 2.67 1.83
C TYR A 50 -3.54 1.99 2.04
N HIS A 51 -2.47 2.77 2.14
CA HIS A 51 -1.13 2.27 2.39
C HIS A 51 -1.07 1.45 3.68
N LEU A 52 -1.57 2.00 4.78
CA LEU A 52 -1.49 1.35 6.09
C LEU A 52 -2.42 0.13 6.20
N ILE A 53 -3.64 0.24 5.70
CA ILE A 53 -4.59 -0.89 5.75
C ILE A 53 -4.03 -2.07 4.96
N HIS A 54 -3.48 -1.82 3.78
CA HIS A 54 -2.94 -2.89 2.96
C HIS A 54 -1.60 -3.40 3.47
N SER A 55 -0.85 -2.58 4.22
CA SER A 55 0.34 -3.06 4.94
C SER A 55 -0.04 -4.11 5.99
N ILE A 56 -1.14 -3.89 6.69
CA ILE A 56 -1.66 -4.87 7.65
C ILE A 56 -2.03 -6.17 6.92
N LEU A 57 -2.68 -6.07 5.77
CA LEU A 57 -3.01 -7.25 4.97
C LEU A 57 -1.75 -7.98 4.52
N LEU A 58 -0.73 -7.24 4.07
CA LEU A 58 0.56 -7.85 3.71
C LEU A 58 1.18 -8.58 4.89
N ALA A 59 1.09 -8.02 6.10
CA ALA A 59 1.60 -8.65 7.30
C ALA A 59 0.85 -9.95 7.59
N MET A 60 -0.48 -9.93 7.48
CA MET A 60 -1.30 -11.13 7.68
C MET A 60 -0.92 -12.22 6.68
N LEU A 61 -0.73 -11.85 5.42
CA LEU A 61 -0.32 -12.81 4.38
C LEU A 61 1.05 -13.39 4.66
N SER A 62 1.99 -12.55 5.11
CA SER A 62 3.37 -12.97 5.38
C SER A 62 3.47 -13.88 6.60
N LEU A 63 2.61 -13.68 7.59
CA LEU A 63 2.65 -14.40 8.87
C LEU A 63 1.72 -15.59 8.90
N SER A 64 1.01 -15.85 7.81
CA SER A 64 0.08 -16.99 7.77
C SER A 64 0.83 -18.29 7.99
N SER A 65 0.30 -19.13 8.89
CA SER A 65 0.86 -20.44 9.16
C SER A 65 0.54 -21.43 8.06
N ASP A 66 -0.40 -21.10 7.20
CA ASP A 66 -0.76 -21.89 6.04
C ASP A 66 0.14 -21.56 4.85
N LYS A 67 -0.16 -22.21 3.73
CA LYS A 67 0.57 -21.95 2.51
C LYS A 67 0.52 -20.46 2.15
N PHE A 68 1.68 -19.87 1.88
CA PHE A 68 1.79 -18.47 1.51
C PHE A 68 1.10 -18.18 0.18
N ASN A 69 0.15 -17.25 0.21
CA ASN A 69 -0.58 -16.83 -0.98
C ASN A 69 0.21 -15.72 -1.71
N LYS A 70 1.18 -16.15 -2.51
CA LYS A 70 2.06 -15.23 -3.21
C LYS A 70 1.31 -14.35 -4.21
N LEU A 71 0.30 -14.90 -4.88
CA LEU A 71 -0.47 -14.14 -5.86
C LEU A 71 -1.16 -12.94 -5.20
N ALA A 72 -1.85 -13.18 -4.08
CA ALA A 72 -2.49 -12.10 -3.35
C ALA A 72 -1.45 -11.08 -2.86
N TYR A 73 -0.33 -11.57 -2.32
CA TYR A 73 0.72 -10.68 -1.81
C TYR A 73 1.27 -9.76 -2.89
N VAL A 74 1.59 -10.30 -4.05
CA VAL A 74 2.17 -9.51 -5.16
C VAL A 74 1.16 -8.48 -5.67
N PHE A 75 -0.12 -8.86 -5.82
CA PHE A 75 -1.14 -7.91 -6.25
C PHE A 75 -1.33 -6.78 -5.23
N ILE A 76 -1.41 -7.11 -3.94
CA ILE A 76 -1.58 -6.10 -2.91
C ILE A 76 -0.36 -5.18 -2.84
N LEU A 77 0.84 -5.73 -2.84
CA LEU A 77 2.07 -4.92 -2.80
C LEU A 77 2.15 -3.98 -4.01
N SER A 78 1.94 -4.52 -5.21
CA SER A 78 1.98 -3.71 -6.44
C SER A 78 0.89 -2.64 -6.40
N GLY A 79 -0.29 -3.00 -5.91
CA GLY A 79 -1.39 -2.06 -5.78
C GLY A 79 -1.09 -0.91 -4.83
N VAL A 80 -0.49 -1.20 -3.68
CA VAL A 80 -0.08 -0.15 -2.72
C VAL A 80 0.92 0.80 -3.37
N ILE A 81 1.92 0.25 -4.05
CA ILE A 81 2.95 1.07 -4.70
C ILE A 81 2.32 1.96 -5.77
N LEU A 82 1.48 1.41 -6.63
CA LEU A 82 0.88 2.17 -7.72
C LEU A 82 -0.21 3.13 -7.24
N PHE A 83 -1.07 2.69 -6.33
CA PHE A 83 -2.18 3.51 -5.85
C PHE A 83 -1.69 4.62 -4.90
N SER A 84 -1.15 4.23 -3.75
CA SER A 84 -0.71 5.22 -2.75
C SER A 84 0.52 5.97 -3.23
N GLY A 85 1.45 5.29 -3.89
CA GLY A 85 2.65 5.94 -4.43
C GLY A 85 2.32 7.05 -5.42
N SER A 86 1.40 6.80 -6.36
CA SER A 86 0.99 7.82 -7.33
C SER A 86 0.28 8.99 -6.64
N LEU A 87 -0.53 8.73 -5.62
CA LEU A 87 -1.21 9.80 -4.89
C LEU A 87 -0.23 10.66 -4.10
N TYR A 88 0.78 10.06 -3.46
CA TYR A 88 1.81 10.85 -2.79
C TYR A 88 2.52 11.79 -3.77
N LEU A 89 2.88 11.26 -4.94
CA LEU A 89 3.55 12.07 -5.96
C LEU A 89 2.64 13.16 -6.52
N LEU A 90 1.35 12.86 -6.73
CA LEU A 90 0.39 13.84 -7.21
C LEU A 90 0.20 15.01 -6.24
N CYS A 91 0.49 14.84 -4.96
CA CYS A 91 0.39 15.94 -4.00
C CYS A 91 1.42 17.04 -4.24
N PHE A 92 2.55 16.71 -4.87
CA PHE A 92 3.65 17.66 -5.04
C PHE A 92 4.12 17.83 -6.47
N LEU A 93 3.78 16.89 -7.37
CA LEU A 93 4.24 16.91 -8.75
C LEU A 93 3.04 17.05 -9.68
N ASP A 94 3.15 17.99 -10.60
CA ASP A 94 2.11 18.24 -11.60
C ASP A 94 2.37 17.40 -12.84
N LEU A 95 2.31 16.07 -12.67
CA LEU A 95 2.56 15.10 -13.73
C LEU A 95 1.24 14.45 -14.16
N VAL A 96 0.77 14.82 -15.33
CA VAL A 96 -0.54 14.37 -15.86
C VAL A 96 -0.62 12.85 -15.96
N TRP A 97 0.50 12.20 -16.32
CA TRP A 97 0.52 10.74 -16.50
C TRP A 97 0.36 9.94 -15.19
N LEU A 98 0.51 10.58 -14.04
CA LEU A 98 0.27 9.92 -12.75
C LEU A 98 -1.22 9.63 -12.51
N GLY A 99 -2.11 10.44 -13.10
CA GLY A 99 -3.54 10.25 -12.93
C GLY A 99 -4.04 8.85 -13.31
N PRO A 100 -3.69 8.35 -14.50
CA PRO A 100 -4.09 7.01 -14.93
C PRO A 100 -3.46 5.87 -14.10
N ILE A 101 -2.33 6.11 -13.46
CA ILE A 101 -1.64 5.08 -12.66
C ILE A 101 -2.43 4.75 -11.40
N THR A 102 -3.06 5.73 -10.77
CA THR A 102 -3.81 5.52 -9.53
C THR A 102 -4.95 4.49 -9.69
N PRO A 103 -5.83 4.60 -10.70
CA PRO A 103 -6.86 3.56 -10.90
C PRO A 103 -6.29 2.19 -11.22
N ILE A 104 -5.16 2.11 -11.93
CA ILE A 104 -4.50 0.83 -12.19
C ILE A 104 -4.07 0.20 -10.87
N GLY A 105 -3.49 0.99 -9.98
CA GLY A 105 -3.14 0.53 -8.64
C GLY A 105 -4.35 0.05 -7.86
N GLY A 106 -5.45 0.78 -7.92
CA GLY A 106 -6.70 0.38 -7.30
C GLY A 106 -7.22 -0.95 -7.82
N LEU A 107 -7.13 -1.17 -9.12
CA LEU A 107 -7.50 -2.46 -9.72
C LEU A 107 -6.65 -3.60 -9.17
N PHE A 108 -5.34 -3.38 -9.04
CA PHE A 108 -4.44 -4.38 -8.46
C PHE A 108 -4.84 -4.73 -7.02
N LEU A 109 -5.24 -3.72 -6.23
CA LEU A 109 -5.72 -3.96 -4.87
C LEU A 109 -6.98 -4.82 -4.87
N ILE A 110 -7.92 -4.52 -5.76
CA ILE A 110 -9.15 -5.31 -5.89
C ILE A 110 -8.81 -6.76 -6.24
N LEU A 111 -7.94 -6.95 -7.23
CA LEU A 111 -7.52 -8.30 -7.64
C LEU A 111 -6.81 -9.02 -6.50
N GLY A 112 -6.04 -8.31 -5.70
CA GLY A 112 -5.38 -8.88 -4.52
C GLY A 112 -6.37 -9.38 -3.49
N TRP A 113 -7.42 -8.59 -3.20
CA TRP A 113 -8.48 -9.02 -2.29
C TRP A 113 -9.22 -10.24 -2.83
N LEU A 114 -9.55 -10.25 -4.11
CA LEU A 114 -10.20 -11.41 -4.72
C LEU A 114 -9.31 -12.65 -4.68
N ALA A 115 -8.00 -12.47 -4.84
CA ALA A 115 -7.05 -13.57 -4.81
C ALA A 115 -6.92 -14.23 -3.43
N LEU A 116 -7.40 -13.57 -2.36
CA LEU A 116 -7.42 -14.19 -1.03
C LEU A 116 -8.22 -15.47 -1.02
N SER A 117 -9.32 -15.54 -1.76
CA SER A 117 -10.19 -16.71 -1.79
C SER A 117 -9.60 -17.88 -2.57
N ARG A 118 -8.58 -17.65 -3.36
CA ARG A 118 -7.92 -18.68 -4.17
C ARG A 118 -7.45 -19.86 -3.33
N LYS A 119 -7.02 -19.57 -2.10
CA LYS A 119 -6.51 -20.57 -1.18
C LYS A 119 -7.56 -21.61 -0.79
N PHE A 120 -8.83 -21.24 -0.88
CA PHE A 120 -9.95 -22.06 -0.44
C PHE A 120 -10.81 -22.60 -1.58
N ILE A 121 -10.41 -22.33 -2.81
CA ILE A 121 -11.05 -22.84 -4.00
C ILE A 121 -10.29 -24.06 -4.54
#